data_ea9c30d9932a94753f8fbe230843b583
#
_entry.id   ea9c30d9932a94753f8fbe230843b583
#
_cell.length_a   1.000
_cell.length_b   1.000
_cell.length_c   1.000
_cell.angle_alpha   90.00
_cell.angle_beta   90.00
_cell.angle_gamma   90.00
#
_symmetry.space_group_name_H-M   'P 1'
#
loop_
_entity.id
_entity.type
_entity.pdbx_description
1 polymer ?
#
loop_
_entity_poly.entity_id
_entity_poly.type
_entity_poly.pdbx_seq_one_letter_code
_entity_poly.pdbx_strand_id
1 'polypeptide(L)'
;LGNETRLNILRYLQTPPYIFTIKQLVKALGIPTTTLLFHLEKMQKADLVSIRYKSSTHGAQRFVGRMLHGADLRFYRANDEKKLPNYSVQSLGVGMFSEFTGRDFNFCTAESHFRSLSDNCYLPERFDAQLLYTSYGQIAYRFSNQDAKLHPVRELSLTLELCSEAPYFDNNYLSDITFWINGVEAATYVSPGDFGDRRGHLNPEWWSSSN
;
A
#
# COMPACT_ATOMS: atom_id res chain seq x y z
N LEU A 1 -1.77 -0.34 -19.52
CA LEU A 1 -3.16 -0.72 -19.27
C LEU A 1 -4.04 -0.85 -20.51
N GLY A 2 -3.85 -0.21 -21.63
CA GLY A 2 -4.70 -0.10 -22.86
C GLY A 2 -5.50 -1.33 -23.34
N ASN A 3 -6.09 -2.09 -22.43
CA ASN A 3 -6.94 -3.24 -22.74
C ASN A 3 -8.03 -3.33 -21.66
N GLU A 4 -9.28 -3.40 -22.10
CA GLU A 4 -10.46 -3.41 -21.23
C GLU A 4 -10.48 -4.60 -20.25
N THR A 5 -10.02 -5.78 -20.71
CA THR A 5 -9.92 -6.96 -19.85
C THR A 5 -9.02 -6.71 -18.64
N ARG A 6 -7.86 -6.05 -18.82
CA ARG A 6 -6.96 -5.73 -17.71
C ARG A 6 -7.57 -4.72 -16.75
N LEU A 7 -8.30 -3.74 -17.24
CA LEU A 7 -9.03 -2.81 -16.39
C LEU A 7 -10.12 -3.51 -15.59
N ASN A 8 -10.85 -4.43 -16.20
CA ASN A 8 -11.89 -5.20 -15.51
C ASN A 8 -11.30 -6.15 -14.45
N ILE A 9 -10.13 -6.75 -14.71
CA ILE A 9 -9.40 -7.51 -13.69
C ILE A 9 -9.07 -6.61 -12.49
N LEU A 10 -8.47 -5.43 -12.71
CA LEU A 10 -8.14 -4.50 -11.63
C LEU A 10 -9.36 -4.02 -10.86
N ARG A 11 -10.45 -3.69 -11.55
CA ARG A 11 -11.72 -3.30 -10.91
C ARG A 11 -12.25 -4.42 -10.01
N TYR A 12 -12.21 -5.65 -10.48
CA TYR A 12 -12.69 -6.78 -9.69
C TYR A 12 -11.81 -7.04 -8.46
N LEU A 13 -10.49 -6.90 -8.60
CA LEU A 13 -9.55 -7.02 -7.48
C LEU A 13 -9.66 -5.88 -6.43
N GLN A 14 -10.49 -4.87 -6.70
CA GLN A 14 -10.82 -3.81 -5.73
C GLN A 14 -12.01 -4.17 -4.83
N THR A 15 -12.68 -5.27 -5.09
CA THR A 15 -13.81 -5.72 -4.28
C THR A 15 -13.34 -6.70 -3.20
N PRO A 16 -13.95 -6.70 -2.01
CA PRO A 16 -13.65 -7.71 -1.00
C PRO A 16 -13.85 -9.14 -1.55
N PRO A 17 -13.00 -10.11 -1.19
CA PRO A 17 -11.92 -10.10 -0.20
C PRO A 17 -10.55 -9.62 -0.74
N TYR A 18 -10.46 -8.95 -1.88
CA TYR A 18 -9.26 -8.35 -2.50
C TYR A 18 -8.21 -9.35 -3.02
N ILE A 19 -8.32 -10.62 -2.66
CA ILE A 19 -7.47 -11.73 -3.10
C ILE A 19 -8.37 -12.83 -3.64
N PHE A 20 -8.14 -13.26 -4.88
CA PHE A 20 -8.98 -14.21 -5.57
C PHE A 20 -8.17 -15.34 -6.19
N THR A 21 -8.74 -16.52 -6.22
CA THR A 21 -8.19 -17.63 -6.99
C THR A 21 -8.43 -17.44 -8.49
N ILE A 22 -7.60 -18.07 -9.33
CA ILE A 22 -7.82 -18.07 -10.77
C ILE A 22 -9.24 -18.51 -11.15
N LYS A 23 -9.78 -19.54 -10.48
CA LYS A 23 -11.14 -20.05 -10.73
C LYS A 23 -12.21 -18.98 -10.43
N GLN A 24 -12.05 -18.22 -9.34
CA GLN A 24 -12.97 -17.14 -8.99
C GLN A 24 -12.93 -16.01 -10.03
N LEU A 25 -11.74 -15.61 -10.48
CA LEU A 25 -11.59 -14.57 -11.50
C LEU A 25 -12.18 -15.01 -12.85
N VAL A 26 -11.92 -16.24 -13.28
CA VAL A 26 -12.50 -16.82 -14.51
C VAL A 26 -14.03 -16.77 -14.47
N LYS A 27 -14.61 -17.22 -13.34
CA LYS A 27 -16.08 -17.23 -13.16
C LYS A 27 -16.65 -15.81 -13.15
N ALA A 28 -16.00 -14.90 -12.45
CA ALA A 28 -16.50 -13.54 -12.27
C ALA A 28 -16.39 -12.69 -13.54
N LEU A 29 -15.30 -12.85 -14.29
CA LEU A 29 -15.02 -12.05 -15.47
C LEU A 29 -15.53 -12.68 -16.77
N GLY A 30 -15.97 -13.94 -16.73
CA GLY A 30 -16.50 -14.65 -17.90
C GLY A 30 -15.46 -14.88 -19.01
N ILE A 31 -14.16 -14.92 -18.67
CA ILE A 31 -13.08 -15.08 -19.65
C ILE A 31 -12.37 -16.43 -19.49
N PRO A 32 -11.86 -17.02 -20.57
CA PRO A 32 -11.11 -18.29 -20.52
C PRO A 32 -9.88 -18.18 -19.61
N THR A 33 -9.53 -19.28 -18.93
CA THR A 33 -8.35 -19.34 -18.05
C THR A 33 -7.05 -18.93 -18.77
N THR A 34 -6.86 -19.36 -20.00
CA THR A 34 -5.70 -19.01 -20.81
C THR A 34 -5.58 -17.51 -21.06
N THR A 35 -6.71 -16.88 -21.38
CA THR A 35 -6.80 -15.42 -21.59
C THR A 35 -6.51 -14.68 -20.28
N LEU A 36 -7.09 -15.13 -19.17
CA LEU A 36 -6.83 -14.54 -17.86
C LEU A 36 -5.34 -14.62 -17.50
N LEU A 37 -4.73 -15.80 -17.61
CA LEU A 37 -3.31 -15.99 -17.29
C LEU A 37 -2.39 -15.13 -18.17
N PHE A 38 -2.68 -15.01 -19.46
CA PHE A 38 -1.94 -14.12 -20.36
C PHE A 38 -1.98 -12.65 -19.91
N HIS A 39 -3.14 -12.18 -19.50
CA HIS A 39 -3.26 -10.81 -18.99
C HIS A 39 -2.60 -10.65 -17.63
N LEU A 40 -2.77 -11.60 -16.72
CA LEU A 40 -2.15 -11.57 -15.40
C LEU A 40 -0.62 -11.58 -15.47
N GLU A 41 -0.01 -12.37 -16.36
CA GLU A 41 1.45 -12.36 -16.56
C GLU A 41 1.96 -10.98 -17.00
N LYS A 42 1.26 -10.32 -17.92
CA LYS A 42 1.62 -8.95 -18.33
C LYS A 42 1.41 -7.93 -17.22
N MET A 43 0.37 -8.12 -16.42
CA MET A 43 0.07 -7.24 -15.29
C MET A 43 1.07 -7.44 -14.15
N GLN A 44 1.52 -8.67 -13.91
CA GLN A 44 2.55 -8.99 -12.93
C GLN A 44 3.91 -8.40 -13.33
N LYS A 45 4.30 -8.51 -14.62
CA LYS A 45 5.51 -7.85 -15.13
C LYS A 45 5.50 -6.33 -15.06
N ALA A 46 4.31 -5.74 -14.91
CA ALA A 46 4.11 -4.30 -14.75
C ALA A 46 3.79 -3.92 -13.29
N ASP A 47 4.04 -4.83 -12.34
CA ASP A 47 3.79 -4.66 -10.91
C ASP A 47 2.36 -4.18 -10.55
N LEU A 48 1.38 -4.54 -11.37
CA LEU A 48 -0.03 -4.21 -11.15
C LEU A 48 -0.75 -5.24 -10.27
N VAL A 49 -0.30 -6.50 -10.30
CA VAL A 49 -0.86 -7.62 -9.54
C VAL A 49 0.23 -8.55 -9.02
N SER A 50 -0.01 -9.17 -7.87
CA SER A 50 0.78 -10.28 -7.35
C SER A 50 0.09 -11.61 -7.63
N ILE A 51 0.87 -12.64 -7.97
CA ILE A 51 0.38 -14.01 -8.11
C ILE A 51 1.16 -14.88 -7.14
N ARG A 52 0.42 -15.53 -6.24
CA ARG A 52 0.99 -16.38 -5.18
C ARG A 52 0.49 -17.80 -5.30
N TYR A 53 1.30 -18.73 -4.82
CA TYR A 53 1.00 -20.14 -4.82
C TYR A 53 0.84 -20.61 -3.37
N LYS A 54 -0.29 -21.25 -3.07
CA LYS A 54 -0.50 -21.92 -1.80
C LYS A 54 -0.66 -23.41 -2.07
N SER A 55 0.17 -24.22 -1.40
CA SER A 55 0.01 -25.67 -1.42
C SER A 55 -1.28 -26.07 -0.73
N SER A 56 -2.02 -26.98 -1.33
CA SER A 56 -3.20 -27.59 -0.74
C SER A 56 -3.18 -29.09 -0.95
N THR A 57 -4.01 -29.82 -0.22
CA THR A 57 -4.17 -31.29 -0.37
C THR A 57 -4.56 -31.72 -1.79
N HIS A 58 -5.03 -30.81 -2.63
CA HIS A 58 -5.45 -31.04 -4.01
C HIS A 58 -4.57 -30.33 -5.05
N GLY A 59 -3.30 -30.01 -4.71
CA GLY A 59 -2.34 -29.33 -5.57
C GLY A 59 -2.16 -27.85 -5.25
N ALA A 60 -1.22 -27.18 -5.95
CA ALA A 60 -0.92 -25.78 -5.75
C ALA A 60 -2.04 -24.89 -6.32
N GLN A 61 -2.58 -24.03 -5.48
CA GLN A 61 -3.61 -23.06 -5.85
C GLN A 61 -2.98 -21.68 -6.07
N ARG A 62 -3.36 -21.00 -7.14
CA ARG A 62 -2.87 -19.64 -7.46
C ARG A 62 -3.85 -18.60 -6.96
N PHE A 63 -3.32 -17.66 -6.18
CA PHE A 63 -4.04 -16.50 -5.67
C PHE A 63 -3.53 -15.24 -6.36
N VAL A 64 -4.43 -14.36 -6.69
CA VAL A 64 -4.15 -13.08 -7.36
C VAL A 64 -4.63 -11.97 -6.46
N GLY A 65 -3.73 -11.06 -6.12
CA GLY A 65 -4.03 -9.82 -5.40
C GLY A 65 -3.56 -8.61 -6.21
N ARG A 66 -4.10 -7.45 -5.90
CA ARG A 66 -3.67 -6.18 -6.48
C ARG A 66 -2.41 -5.70 -5.77
N MET A 67 -1.43 -5.21 -6.54
CA MET A 67 -0.23 -4.54 -6.00
C MET A 67 -0.34 -3.02 -6.03
N LEU A 68 -1.08 -2.47 -7.00
CA LEU A 68 -1.32 -1.03 -7.11
C LEU A 68 -2.60 -0.65 -6.36
N HIS A 69 -2.50 0.28 -5.45
CA HIS A 69 -3.63 0.79 -4.65
C HIS A 69 -4.37 1.93 -5.33
N GLY A 70 -3.77 2.52 -6.31
CA GLY A 70 -4.35 3.52 -7.19
C GLY A 70 -3.36 3.93 -8.26
N ALA A 71 -3.84 4.20 -9.46
CA ALA A 71 -3.11 4.93 -10.47
C ALA A 71 -4.00 6.09 -10.89
N ASP A 72 -3.56 7.31 -10.64
CA ASP A 72 -4.19 8.51 -11.18
C ASP A 72 -3.54 8.80 -12.53
N LEU A 73 -4.25 8.42 -13.62
CA LEU A 73 -3.84 8.71 -14.98
C LEU A 73 -4.51 10.00 -15.42
N ARG A 74 -3.76 11.09 -15.36
CA ARG A 74 -4.21 12.39 -15.83
C ARG A 74 -3.67 12.63 -17.23
N PHE A 75 -4.56 12.76 -18.20
CA PHE A 75 -4.22 13.15 -19.57
C PHE A 75 -4.40 14.65 -19.71
N TYR A 76 -3.29 15.37 -19.88
CA TYR A 76 -3.32 16.79 -20.17
C TYR A 76 -3.06 17.02 -21.65
N ARG A 77 -3.82 17.92 -22.27
CA ARG A 77 -3.40 18.51 -23.56
C ARG A 77 -2.28 19.50 -23.27
N ALA A 78 -1.31 19.61 -24.19
CA ALA A 78 -0.15 20.48 -24.03
C ALA A 78 -0.49 21.96 -23.71
N ASN A 79 -1.72 22.39 -23.96
CA ASN A 79 -2.21 23.74 -23.66
C ASN A 79 -3.04 23.82 -22.35
N ASP A 80 -3.21 22.72 -21.62
CA ASP A 80 -4.01 22.69 -20.38
C ASP A 80 -3.18 22.98 -19.13
N GLU A 81 -1.88 23.27 -19.26
CA GLU A 81 -1.00 23.64 -18.13
C GLU A 81 -1.54 24.83 -17.30
N LYS A 82 -2.43 25.64 -17.87
CA LYS A 82 -3.05 26.78 -17.17
C LYS A 82 -4.33 26.42 -16.39
N LYS A 83 -4.79 25.16 -16.43
CA LYS A 83 -6.02 24.68 -15.76
C LYS A 83 -5.80 23.44 -14.92
N LEU A 84 -4.62 23.24 -14.36
CA LEU A 84 -4.46 22.29 -13.27
C LEU A 84 -5.44 22.71 -12.16
N PRO A 85 -6.29 21.80 -11.66
CA PRO A 85 -7.11 22.13 -10.51
C PRO A 85 -6.18 22.59 -9.39
N ASN A 86 -6.56 23.62 -8.66
CA ASN A 86 -5.84 24.06 -7.47
C ASN A 86 -5.78 22.87 -6.53
N TYR A 87 -4.61 22.27 -6.40
CA TYR A 87 -4.35 21.23 -5.42
C TYR A 87 -3.19 21.68 -4.54
N SER A 88 -3.29 21.33 -3.29
CA SER A 88 -2.22 21.48 -2.30
C SER A 88 -1.68 20.11 -1.95
N VAL A 89 -0.38 19.97 -1.95
CA VAL A 89 0.31 18.73 -1.57
C VAL A 89 1.06 18.98 -0.27
N GLN A 90 0.81 18.16 0.73
CA GLN A 90 1.56 18.17 1.97
C GLN A 90 2.26 16.81 2.11
N SER A 91 3.57 16.83 2.28
CA SER A 91 4.35 15.63 2.52
C SER A 91 4.87 15.64 3.95
N LEU A 92 4.68 14.54 4.66
CA LEU A 92 5.23 14.32 6.00
C LEU A 92 6.12 13.08 5.99
N GLY A 93 7.28 13.18 6.63
CA GLY A 93 8.07 12.00 6.95
C GLY A 93 7.31 11.06 7.87
N VAL A 94 7.53 9.76 7.74
CA VAL A 94 6.81 8.74 8.52
C VAL A 94 6.98 8.93 10.04
N GLY A 95 8.09 9.49 10.49
CA GLY A 95 8.34 9.81 11.91
C GLY A 95 7.68 11.09 12.40
N MET A 96 7.04 11.89 11.53
CA MET A 96 6.38 13.15 11.90
C MET A 96 4.93 12.96 12.41
N PHE A 97 4.62 11.81 12.95
CA PHE A 97 3.33 11.56 13.59
C PHE A 97 3.13 12.44 14.83
N SER A 98 1.89 12.79 15.12
CA SER A 98 1.50 13.57 16.30
C SER A 98 1.24 12.70 17.52
N GLU A 99 0.82 11.46 17.32
CA GLU A 99 0.46 10.53 18.38
C GLU A 99 0.70 9.09 17.93
N PHE A 100 1.17 8.27 18.88
CA PHE A 100 1.27 6.83 18.74
C PHE A 100 0.65 6.17 19.98
N THR A 101 -0.17 5.17 19.76
CA THR A 101 -0.67 4.27 20.79
C THR A 101 -0.51 2.85 20.31
N GLY A 102 0.26 2.03 21.01
CA GLY A 102 0.51 0.66 20.55
C GLY A 102 1.67 0.00 21.27
N ARG A 103 2.24 -1.01 20.62
CA ARG A 103 3.37 -1.79 21.14
C ARG A 103 4.42 -1.97 20.06
N ASP A 104 5.65 -2.15 20.52
CA ASP A 104 6.79 -2.50 19.66
C ASP A 104 7.01 -1.49 18.52
N PHE A 105 7.01 -0.20 18.88
CA PHE A 105 7.30 0.85 17.93
C PHE A 105 8.78 0.82 17.54
N ASN A 106 9.03 0.62 16.27
CA ASN A 106 10.38 0.56 15.72
C ASN A 106 10.47 1.48 14.50
N PHE A 107 11.65 2.00 14.25
CA PHE A 107 11.89 2.83 13.06
C PHE A 107 13.33 2.74 12.58
N CYS A 108 13.54 3.10 11.33
CA CYS A 108 14.84 3.16 10.69
C CYS A 108 15.07 4.54 10.11
N THR A 109 16.25 5.08 10.33
CA THR A 109 16.77 6.28 9.66
C THR A 109 17.68 5.88 8.51
N ALA A 110 18.25 6.84 7.81
CA ALA A 110 19.27 6.56 6.79
C ALA A 110 20.50 5.80 7.32
N GLU A 111 20.77 5.85 8.63
CA GLU A 111 22.01 5.33 9.24
C GLU A 111 21.78 4.26 10.30
N SER A 112 20.59 4.24 10.92
CA SER A 112 20.38 3.47 12.15
C SER A 112 19.01 2.82 12.23
N HIS A 113 18.99 1.69 12.95
CA HIS A 113 17.78 0.95 13.26
C HIS A 113 17.49 1.05 14.77
N PHE A 114 16.34 1.62 15.12
CA PHE A 114 15.86 1.79 16.49
C PHE A 114 14.78 0.76 16.77
N ARG A 115 15.08 -0.26 17.56
CA ARG A 115 14.15 -1.34 17.90
C ARG A 115 14.24 -1.76 19.37
N SER A 116 13.19 -2.41 19.80
CA SER A 116 13.10 -3.07 21.12
C SER A 116 13.16 -2.15 22.35
N LEU A 117 12.92 -0.84 22.17
CA LEU A 117 12.79 0.09 23.30
C LEU A 117 11.34 0.59 23.38
N SER A 118 10.76 0.55 24.57
CA SER A 118 9.37 0.96 24.81
C SER A 118 9.10 2.42 24.43
N ASP A 119 10.14 3.26 24.47
CA ASP A 119 10.02 4.71 24.34
C ASP A 119 10.55 5.24 22.98
N ASN A 120 10.81 4.36 22.03
CA ASN A 120 11.30 4.74 20.69
C ASN A 120 10.44 5.81 20.02
N CYS A 121 9.13 5.80 20.25
CA CYS A 121 8.22 6.79 19.67
C CYS A 121 8.45 8.22 20.19
N TYR A 122 9.22 8.40 21.27
CA TYR A 122 9.58 9.72 21.82
C TYR A 122 10.98 10.18 21.45
N LEU A 123 11.79 9.33 20.83
CA LEU A 123 13.14 9.69 20.42
C LEU A 123 13.12 10.78 19.34
N PRO A 124 13.96 11.82 19.43
CA PRO A 124 14.01 12.88 18.43
C PRO A 124 14.47 12.39 17.06
N GLU A 125 15.26 11.32 17.00
CA GLU A 125 15.72 10.67 15.77
C GLU A 125 14.56 10.14 14.90
N ARG A 126 13.37 9.95 15.47
CA ARG A 126 12.18 9.56 14.71
C ARG A 126 11.81 10.54 13.60
N PHE A 127 12.17 11.82 13.75
CA PHE A 127 11.90 12.82 12.72
C PHE A 127 12.66 12.57 11.40
N ASP A 128 13.78 11.83 11.49
CA ASP A 128 14.57 11.40 10.33
C ASP A 128 14.21 9.98 9.86
N ALA A 129 13.15 9.40 10.42
CA ALA A 129 12.71 8.06 10.04
C ALA A 129 12.27 8.01 8.57
N GLN A 130 12.77 7.00 7.88
CA GLN A 130 12.40 6.64 6.50
C GLN A 130 11.46 5.43 6.47
N LEU A 131 11.49 4.60 7.50
CA LEU A 131 10.64 3.45 7.70
C LEU A 131 10.22 3.40 9.17
N LEU A 132 8.98 3.04 9.43
CA LEU A 132 8.53 2.66 10.77
C LEU A 132 7.64 1.42 10.71
N TYR A 133 7.67 0.64 11.76
CA TYR A 133 6.82 -0.52 11.91
C TYR A 133 6.46 -0.78 13.38
N THR A 134 5.32 -1.43 13.58
CA THR A 134 4.78 -1.76 14.89
C THR A 134 3.98 -3.06 14.79
N SER A 135 3.99 -3.87 15.83
CA SER A 135 3.21 -5.11 15.83
C SER A 135 1.71 -4.85 15.98
N TYR A 136 1.35 -3.80 16.70
CA TYR A 136 -0.03 -3.40 16.94
C TYR A 136 -0.10 -1.96 17.40
N GLY A 137 -1.03 -1.19 16.86
CA GLY A 137 -1.25 0.17 17.34
C GLY A 137 -1.93 1.08 16.35
N GLN A 138 -1.97 2.34 16.72
CA GLN A 138 -2.49 3.44 15.95
C GLN A 138 -1.45 4.55 15.86
N ILE A 139 -1.28 5.10 14.68
CA ILE A 139 -0.40 6.24 14.40
C ILE A 139 -1.26 7.36 13.85
N ALA A 140 -1.21 8.53 14.47
CA ALA A 140 -1.97 9.69 14.02
C ALA A 140 -1.05 10.77 13.43
N TYR A 141 -1.40 11.26 12.26
CA TYR A 141 -0.73 12.37 11.59
C TYR A 141 -1.66 13.59 11.55
N ARG A 142 -1.08 14.75 11.68
CA ARG A 142 -1.82 16.02 11.58
C ARG A 142 -1.31 16.83 10.41
N PHE A 143 -2.20 17.16 9.50
CA PHE A 143 -1.94 17.99 8.34
C PHE A 143 -2.54 19.38 8.55
N SER A 144 -1.89 20.40 7.99
CA SER A 144 -2.46 21.74 7.97
C SER A 144 -3.73 21.74 7.11
N ASN A 145 -4.80 22.34 7.61
CA ASN A 145 -6.03 22.52 6.86
C ASN A 145 -6.28 23.98 6.40
N GLN A 146 -5.21 24.78 6.30
CA GLN A 146 -5.33 26.19 5.92
C GLN A 146 -6.02 26.35 4.57
N ASP A 147 -5.63 25.53 3.59
CA ASP A 147 -6.24 25.57 2.26
C ASP A 147 -7.72 25.18 2.28
N ALA A 148 -8.07 24.17 3.10
CA ALA A 148 -9.46 23.73 3.26
C ALA A 148 -10.35 24.75 3.97
N LYS A 149 -9.77 25.67 4.75
CA LYS A 149 -10.51 26.80 5.34
C LYS A 149 -10.83 27.89 4.35
N LEU A 150 -10.01 28.03 3.32
CA LEU A 150 -10.15 29.07 2.31
C LEU A 150 -10.98 28.61 1.10
N HIS A 151 -10.94 27.30 0.82
CA HIS A 151 -11.57 26.72 -0.35
C HIS A 151 -12.27 25.41 -0.03
N PRO A 152 -13.44 25.13 -0.62
CA PRO A 152 -14.11 23.85 -0.43
C PRO A 152 -13.25 22.72 -1.01
N VAL A 153 -12.96 21.70 -0.19
CA VAL A 153 -12.25 20.49 -0.62
C VAL A 153 -13.21 19.62 -1.40
N ARG A 154 -12.83 19.24 -2.62
CA ARG A 154 -13.58 18.34 -3.48
C ARG A 154 -13.06 16.92 -3.42
N GLU A 155 -11.75 16.76 -3.20
CA GLU A 155 -11.08 15.49 -3.20
C GLU A 155 -9.92 15.53 -2.20
N LEU A 156 -9.75 14.44 -1.47
CA LEU A 156 -8.59 14.19 -0.61
C LEU A 156 -7.95 12.88 -1.07
N SER A 157 -6.67 12.94 -1.40
CA SER A 157 -5.89 11.76 -1.75
C SER A 157 -4.77 11.56 -0.74
N LEU A 158 -4.57 10.32 -0.31
CA LEU A 158 -3.47 9.92 0.56
C LEU A 158 -2.62 8.87 -0.17
N THR A 159 -1.31 9.14 -0.27
CA THR A 159 -0.35 8.20 -0.88
C THR A 159 0.62 7.72 0.18
N LEU A 160 0.72 6.41 0.34
CA LEU A 160 1.58 5.75 1.32
C LEU A 160 2.24 4.52 0.69
N GLU A 161 3.42 4.17 1.16
CA GLU A 161 4.01 2.86 0.95
C GLU A 161 3.77 2.02 2.21
N LEU A 162 3.16 0.86 2.05
CA LEU A 162 2.72 0.00 3.15
C LEU A 162 2.98 -1.47 2.84
N CYS A 163 3.37 -2.22 3.86
CA CYS A 163 3.36 -3.68 3.87
C CYS A 163 3.05 -4.21 5.27
N SER A 164 2.87 -5.51 5.39
CA SER A 164 2.95 -6.20 6.68
C SER A 164 4.41 -6.29 7.11
N GLU A 165 4.64 -6.56 8.37
CA GLU A 165 5.96 -6.83 8.94
C GLU A 165 5.90 -8.13 9.73
N ALA A 166 6.81 -9.06 9.46
CA ALA A 166 6.90 -10.35 10.12
C ALA A 166 8.36 -10.70 10.44
N PRO A 167 8.65 -11.42 11.55
CA PRO A 167 9.99 -11.92 11.80
C PRO A 167 10.48 -12.80 10.63
N TYR A 168 11.67 -12.52 10.11
CA TYR A 168 12.29 -13.24 8.98
C TYR A 168 11.50 -13.18 7.65
N PHE A 169 10.65 -12.21 7.48
CA PHE A 169 9.61 -11.99 6.49
C PHE A 169 8.70 -13.21 6.20
N ASP A 170 7.45 -12.93 5.88
CA ASP A 170 6.49 -13.91 5.37
C ASP A 170 5.61 -13.25 4.30
N ASN A 171 5.82 -13.66 3.06
CA ASN A 171 5.05 -13.15 1.93
C ASN A 171 3.55 -13.46 1.99
N ASN A 172 3.09 -14.21 2.98
CA ASN A 172 1.68 -14.52 3.24
C ASN A 172 1.18 -13.95 4.57
N TYR A 173 1.96 -13.13 5.27
CA TYR A 173 1.59 -12.52 6.54
C TYR A 173 0.61 -11.38 6.30
N LEU A 174 -0.67 -11.64 6.51
CA LEU A 174 -1.72 -10.64 6.32
C LEU A 174 -1.76 -9.65 7.49
N SER A 175 -1.98 -8.38 7.18
CA SER A 175 -2.22 -7.34 8.19
C SER A 175 -3.34 -6.43 7.74
N ASP A 176 -4.26 -6.12 8.66
CA ASP A 176 -5.32 -5.16 8.45
C ASP A 176 -4.83 -3.76 8.85
N ILE A 177 -4.86 -2.83 7.92
CA ILE A 177 -4.48 -1.44 8.13
C ILE A 177 -5.70 -0.56 7.87
N THR A 178 -6.29 -0.02 8.93
CA THR A 178 -7.50 0.82 8.83
C THR A 178 -7.12 2.29 8.85
N PHE A 179 -7.70 3.04 7.94
CA PHE A 179 -7.52 4.48 7.81
C PHE A 179 -8.71 5.23 8.38
N TRP A 180 -8.43 6.18 9.24
CA TRP A 180 -9.40 7.07 9.83
C TRP A 180 -9.08 8.51 9.45
N ILE A 181 -10.08 9.26 9.00
CA ILE A 181 -9.94 10.68 8.66
C ILE A 181 -10.88 11.47 9.55
N ASN A 182 -10.30 12.32 10.40
CA ASN A 182 -11.06 13.13 11.36
C ASN A 182 -12.05 12.30 12.23
N GLY A 183 -11.64 11.10 12.65
CA GLY A 183 -12.44 10.21 13.47
C GLY A 183 -13.47 9.37 12.71
N VAL A 184 -13.50 9.46 11.39
CA VAL A 184 -14.36 8.64 10.53
C VAL A 184 -13.52 7.57 9.83
N GLU A 185 -13.94 6.32 9.92
CA GLU A 185 -13.31 5.23 9.19
C GLU A 185 -13.52 5.42 7.69
N ALA A 186 -12.42 5.53 6.96
CA ALA A 186 -12.43 5.77 5.52
C ALA A 186 -12.24 4.48 4.71
N ALA A 187 -11.34 3.61 5.14
CA ALA A 187 -11.05 2.35 4.47
C ALA A 187 -10.23 1.43 5.36
N THR A 188 -10.31 0.13 5.10
CA THR A 188 -9.36 -0.87 5.61
C THR A 188 -8.63 -1.52 4.45
N TYR A 189 -7.31 -1.50 4.51
CA TYR A 189 -6.42 -2.17 3.58
C TYR A 189 -5.90 -3.45 4.21
N VAL A 190 -6.09 -4.56 3.53
CA VAL A 190 -5.49 -5.84 3.93
C VAL A 190 -4.16 -5.99 3.19
N SER A 191 -3.06 -5.76 3.91
CA SER A 191 -1.74 -6.02 3.35
C SER A 191 -1.59 -7.52 3.09
N PRO A 192 -1.22 -7.92 1.87
CA PRO A 192 -1.17 -9.34 1.52
C PRO A 192 0.06 -10.06 2.07
N GLY A 193 1.01 -9.36 2.65
CA GLY A 193 2.20 -9.96 3.24
C GLY A 193 3.33 -8.98 3.47
N ASP A 194 4.36 -9.48 4.10
CA ASP A 194 5.66 -8.85 4.21
C ASP A 194 6.51 -9.28 3.00
N PHE A 195 7.00 -8.30 2.26
CA PHE A 195 7.64 -8.52 0.96
C PHE A 195 9.17 -8.58 1.08
N GLY A 196 9.70 -9.50 1.87
CA GLY A 196 11.13 -9.68 2.05
C GLY A 196 11.90 -10.08 0.77
N ASP A 197 11.21 -10.39 -0.32
CA ASP A 197 11.79 -10.68 -1.63
C ASP A 197 12.03 -9.43 -2.50
N ARG A 198 11.64 -8.25 -2.03
CA ARG A 198 11.84 -6.98 -2.74
C ARG A 198 11.92 -5.82 -1.76
N ARG A 199 12.67 -4.80 -2.17
CA ARG A 199 12.82 -3.57 -1.43
C ARG A 199 11.69 -2.59 -1.75
N GLY A 200 11.22 -1.85 -0.73
CA GLY A 200 10.36 -0.68 -0.90
C GLY A 200 11.10 0.50 -1.55
N HIS A 201 10.36 1.45 -2.10
CA HIS A 201 10.93 2.64 -2.74
C HIS A 201 11.45 3.65 -1.73
N LEU A 202 10.82 3.74 -0.56
CA LEU A 202 11.11 4.75 0.46
C LEU A 202 11.96 4.21 1.63
N ASN A 203 12.29 2.92 1.61
CA ASN A 203 13.12 2.31 2.64
C ASN A 203 14.55 2.86 2.64
N PRO A 204 15.24 2.92 3.81
CA PRO A 204 16.65 3.25 3.89
C PRO A 204 17.50 2.39 2.93
N GLU A 205 18.57 2.95 2.37
CA GLU A 205 19.40 2.22 1.40
C GLU A 205 19.99 0.92 1.96
N TRP A 206 20.32 0.90 3.24
CA TRP A 206 20.89 -0.25 3.93
C TRP A 206 19.83 -1.30 4.33
N TRP A 207 18.52 -0.96 4.27
CA TRP A 207 17.46 -1.92 4.59
C TRP A 207 17.41 -2.98 3.52
N SER A 208 17.80 -4.20 3.87
CA SER A 208 17.78 -5.33 2.93
C SER A 208 16.35 -5.82 2.69
N SER A 209 16.14 -6.47 1.55
CA SER A 209 14.87 -7.14 1.22
C SER A 209 14.60 -8.38 2.08
N SER A 210 15.56 -8.79 2.89
CA SER A 210 15.44 -9.92 3.84
C SER A 210 15.88 -9.46 5.21
N ASN A 211 14.98 -9.44 6.15
CA ASN A 211 15.29 -9.26 7.57
C ASN A 211 15.35 -10.59 8.29
#